data_637365f6039dd44e45ac0a7dff708a65
#
_entry.id   637365f6039dd44e45ac0a7dff708a65
#
_cell.length_a   1.000
_cell.length_b   1.000
_cell.length_c   1.000
_cell.angle_alpha   90.00
_cell.angle_beta   90.00
_cell.angle_gamma   90.00
#
_symmetry.space_group_name_H-M   'P 1'
#
loop_
_entity.id
_entity.type
_entity.pdbx_description
1 polymer ?
#
loop_
_entity_poly.entity_id
_entity_poly.type
_entity_poly.pdbx_seq_one_letter_code
_entity_poly.pdbx_strand_id
1 'polypeptide(L)'
;MKTKFFSMFAVAAMLLTTSCSNDETNELISGEPVTTSFKVQLPNSIGTRPNKGAKKAFADGKTATVLKYMVFDENNNRVKEIPTGEQAIINKSADVQLSLFTGKKYKIVFWAANAEAPYTIDETGKVTVNYEGMKTNDESLDAFCRCYEYTAGAEVENPVKLYRPFAQLNVGTKDMDKAVELGFKKDNAKTKVVVSGIANALNLLTGEVSGEAEVTCDLNAIPTGETFPKEGYEYLSMDYLLVGKETKSVVDVKWQITDGTTTVDRAFTNVPLQGNYRTNIYGNLLTATADMNVEIDPAFSDADYNDLIEDALIVANNAELATKLATDGAVVKLAPNTTYRLPSTVGDNIHIFGNEGAKIEVPDAVAWSNKTATFHNVKFVYGQIDYVGIQHANTIKYENCEIAGQMSSYAENSEFVSCVFTQDAVNYNIWTYGSKNIKFTNCTFNCQGKAALLYCESATLAQTATFDNCKFNASAKAEGKAAIEIDSSLGANYDVYIKKCVETGFDLGKVSGNSLWNQKKGNKTNLWVDGVQKLTR
;
A
#
# COMPACT_ATOMS: atom_id res chain seq x y z
N MET A 1 -21.59 45.99 8.82
CA MET A 1 -22.43 45.69 7.66
C MET A 1 -21.94 44.38 7.10
N LYS A 2 -22.71 43.31 7.30
CA LYS A 2 -22.34 41.93 6.89
C LYS A 2 -22.97 41.68 5.52
N THR A 3 -22.17 41.47 4.50
CA THR A 3 -22.65 41.08 3.17
C THR A 3 -22.41 39.60 3.00
N LYS A 4 -23.49 38.83 2.98
CA LYS A 4 -23.50 37.37 2.66
C LYS A 4 -23.47 37.25 1.14
N PHE A 5 -22.48 36.58 0.59
CA PHE A 5 -22.52 36.09 -0.79
C PHE A 5 -23.18 34.71 -0.81
N PHE A 6 -24.37 34.67 -1.38
CA PHE A 6 -25.00 33.42 -1.83
C PHE A 6 -24.54 33.14 -3.26
N SER A 7 -23.84 32.06 -3.48
CA SER A 7 -23.52 31.59 -4.83
C SER A 7 -24.69 30.73 -5.34
N MET A 8 -25.36 31.26 -6.35
CA MET A 8 -26.50 30.63 -7.02
C MET A 8 -25.98 29.80 -8.19
N PHE A 9 -26.14 28.48 -8.11
CA PHE A 9 -25.84 27.59 -9.22
C PHE A 9 -26.86 27.78 -10.34
N ALA A 10 -26.40 28.25 -11.49
CA ALA A 10 -27.16 28.26 -12.73
C ALA A 10 -26.81 27.01 -13.54
N VAL A 11 -27.76 26.11 -13.66
CA VAL A 11 -27.71 24.99 -14.60
C VAL A 11 -28.04 25.56 -15.99
N ALA A 12 -27.05 25.68 -16.86
CA ALA A 12 -27.26 26.03 -18.27
C ALA A 12 -27.48 24.73 -19.09
N ALA A 13 -28.72 24.46 -19.43
CA ALA A 13 -29.06 23.50 -20.46
C ALA A 13 -28.75 24.10 -21.84
N MET A 14 -27.71 23.66 -22.52
CA MET A 14 -27.47 24.04 -23.92
C MET A 14 -28.21 23.10 -24.85
N LEU A 15 -29.20 23.64 -25.55
CA LEU A 15 -29.82 23.06 -26.73
C LEU A 15 -28.86 23.18 -27.91
N LEU A 16 -28.42 22.06 -28.47
CA LEU A 16 -27.63 22.02 -29.71
C LEU A 16 -28.57 22.15 -30.91
N THR A 17 -28.47 23.29 -31.60
CA THR A 17 -28.97 23.45 -32.96
C THR A 17 -27.90 23.02 -33.96
N THR A 18 -28.22 22.03 -34.81
CA THR A 18 -27.38 21.56 -35.90
C THR A 18 -27.24 22.63 -36.99
N SER A 19 -26.01 22.99 -37.36
CA SER A 19 -25.64 23.62 -38.62
C SER A 19 -24.55 22.81 -39.29
N CYS A 20 -24.81 22.30 -40.46
CA CYS A 20 -23.88 21.61 -41.34
C CYS A 20 -22.89 22.59 -41.99
N SER A 21 -21.60 22.37 -41.93
CA SER A 21 -20.64 22.64 -43.00
C SER A 21 -19.44 21.72 -42.89
N ASN A 22 -19.04 21.17 -44.07
CA ASN A 22 -17.98 20.18 -44.26
C ASN A 22 -16.59 20.70 -43.90
N ASP A 23 -15.81 19.86 -43.37
CA ASP A 23 -14.48 19.28 -43.65
C ASP A 23 -13.60 19.21 -42.42
N GLU A 24 -13.07 18.08 -42.28
CA GLU A 24 -12.03 17.46 -41.45
C GLU A 24 -12.58 16.40 -40.50
N THR A 25 -12.09 15.19 -40.75
CA THR A 25 -12.44 13.94 -40.07
C THR A 25 -12.18 14.02 -38.58
N ASN A 26 -13.14 14.51 -37.84
CA ASN A 26 -13.32 14.19 -36.44
C ASN A 26 -14.03 12.84 -36.41
N GLU A 27 -13.33 11.78 -36.06
CA GLU A 27 -13.97 10.52 -35.66
C GLU A 27 -14.98 10.84 -34.55
N LEU A 28 -16.23 10.83 -34.91
CA LEU A 28 -17.37 10.99 -34.00
C LEU A 28 -17.26 9.91 -32.92
N ILE A 29 -16.95 10.36 -31.73
CA ILE A 29 -16.88 9.55 -30.53
C ILE A 29 -18.25 8.93 -30.28
N SER A 30 -18.39 7.66 -30.62
CA SER A 30 -19.62 6.91 -30.44
C SER A 30 -19.81 6.55 -28.96
N GLY A 31 -20.50 7.41 -28.23
CA GLY A 31 -20.95 7.13 -26.86
C GLY A 31 -21.82 8.27 -26.36
N GLU A 32 -22.91 7.97 -25.70
CA GLU A 32 -23.70 8.99 -25.02
C GLU A 32 -22.94 9.44 -23.74
N PRO A 33 -23.03 10.73 -23.37
CA PRO A 33 -22.45 11.22 -22.14
C PRO A 33 -23.18 10.59 -20.94
N VAL A 34 -22.42 10.02 -20.02
CA VAL A 34 -22.92 9.46 -18.76
C VAL A 34 -22.34 10.23 -17.58
N THR A 35 -23.21 10.61 -16.65
CA THR A 35 -22.75 11.22 -15.39
C THR A 35 -22.30 10.12 -14.43
N THR A 36 -21.04 10.16 -14.05
CA THR A 36 -20.44 9.21 -13.12
C THR A 36 -20.05 9.92 -11.82
N SER A 37 -20.38 9.32 -10.69
CA SER A 37 -20.02 9.81 -9.36
C SER A 37 -18.87 8.99 -8.79
N PHE A 38 -17.85 9.66 -8.30
CA PHE A 38 -16.68 9.08 -7.63
C PHE A 38 -16.69 9.55 -6.18
N LYS A 39 -16.84 8.63 -5.24
CA LYS A 39 -16.60 8.90 -3.83
C LYS A 39 -15.11 8.73 -3.57
N VAL A 40 -14.38 9.83 -3.47
CA VAL A 40 -12.94 9.86 -3.20
C VAL A 40 -12.72 9.91 -1.70
N GLN A 41 -11.84 9.07 -1.19
CA GLN A 41 -11.61 8.93 0.24
C GLN A 41 -10.12 8.97 0.56
N LEU A 42 -9.77 9.78 1.57
CA LEU A 42 -8.47 9.70 2.23
C LEU A 42 -8.38 8.38 3.00
N PRO A 43 -7.18 7.90 3.30
CA PRO A 43 -7.01 6.77 4.19
C PRO A 43 -7.80 7.01 5.48
N ASN A 44 -8.70 6.10 5.81
CA ASN A 44 -9.54 6.23 7.01
C ASN A 44 -8.76 5.72 8.22
N SER A 45 -8.80 6.48 9.30
CA SER A 45 -8.81 5.88 10.61
C SER A 45 -10.16 5.17 10.77
N ILE A 46 -10.19 3.85 10.79
CA ILE A 46 -11.41 3.09 11.02
C ILE A 46 -11.93 3.44 12.40
N GLY A 47 -13.17 3.87 12.41
CA GLY A 47 -14.10 4.00 13.51
C GLY A 47 -13.51 4.17 14.91
N THR A 48 -13.34 5.41 15.32
CA THR A 48 -13.14 5.77 16.71
C THR A 48 -14.17 5.11 17.61
N ARG A 49 -13.82 4.00 18.26
CA ARG A 49 -14.37 3.75 19.58
C ARG A 49 -13.66 4.72 20.51
N PRO A 50 -14.38 5.53 21.29
CA PRO A 50 -13.74 6.47 22.21
C PRO A 50 -13.08 5.68 23.34
N ASN A 51 -11.84 5.26 23.18
CA ASN A 51 -11.01 4.87 24.30
C ASN A 51 -10.58 6.15 25.00
N LYS A 52 -11.07 6.34 26.21
CA LYS A 52 -10.62 7.39 27.10
C LYS A 52 -9.10 7.31 27.26
N GLY A 53 -8.38 8.20 26.56
CA GLY A 53 -6.95 8.36 26.72
C GLY A 53 -6.06 8.07 25.51
N ALA A 54 -6.61 7.72 24.33
CA ALA A 54 -5.81 7.58 23.13
C ALA A 54 -5.19 8.92 22.75
N LYS A 55 -3.87 9.01 22.80
CA LYS A 55 -3.10 10.17 22.35
C LYS A 55 -3.19 10.22 20.83
N LYS A 56 -3.33 11.43 20.28
CA LYS A 56 -3.42 11.68 18.84
C LYS A 56 -2.09 11.33 18.15
N ALA A 57 -2.13 10.58 17.06
CA ALA A 57 -0.98 10.36 16.19
C ALA A 57 -0.99 11.36 15.03
N PHE A 58 0.19 11.69 14.50
CA PHE A 58 0.30 12.43 13.24
C PHE A 58 -0.20 11.60 12.06
N ALA A 59 -0.46 12.28 10.93
CA ALA A 59 -0.88 11.68 9.67
C ALA A 59 -2.27 11.01 9.72
N ASP A 60 -3.18 11.61 10.45
CA ASP A 60 -4.58 11.17 10.48
C ASP A 60 -5.41 11.68 9.28
N GLY A 61 -4.79 12.44 8.36
CA GLY A 61 -5.41 13.00 7.14
C GLY A 61 -6.44 14.11 7.37
N LYS A 62 -6.60 14.60 8.60
CA LYS A 62 -7.61 15.64 8.90
C LYS A 62 -7.22 17.03 8.42
N THR A 63 -5.94 17.25 8.16
CA THR A 63 -5.43 18.55 7.68
C THR A 63 -5.67 18.78 6.19
N ALA A 64 -5.90 17.73 5.40
CA ALA A 64 -6.28 17.87 4.00
C ALA A 64 -7.73 18.35 3.89
N THR A 65 -7.93 19.55 3.35
CA THR A 65 -9.21 20.24 3.30
C THR A 65 -9.80 20.33 1.90
N VAL A 66 -8.97 20.13 0.86
CA VAL A 66 -9.35 20.32 -0.54
C VAL A 66 -8.88 19.14 -1.38
N LEU A 67 -9.79 18.64 -2.22
CA LEU A 67 -9.52 17.68 -3.29
C LEU A 67 -9.53 18.43 -4.64
N LYS A 68 -8.42 18.38 -5.37
CA LYS A 68 -8.33 18.80 -6.77
C LYS A 68 -8.37 17.60 -7.69
N TYR A 69 -8.99 17.72 -8.87
CA TYR A 69 -9.02 16.65 -9.85
C TYR A 69 -8.92 17.16 -11.28
N MET A 70 -8.32 16.34 -12.14
CA MET A 70 -8.20 16.58 -13.57
C MET A 70 -8.46 15.29 -14.33
N VAL A 71 -8.96 15.42 -15.57
CA VAL A 71 -9.25 14.28 -16.44
C VAL A 71 -8.33 14.29 -17.64
N PHE A 72 -7.75 13.13 -17.94
CA PHE A 72 -6.89 12.87 -19.09
C PHE A 72 -7.47 11.71 -19.91
N ASP A 73 -7.15 11.68 -21.20
CA ASP A 73 -7.44 10.53 -22.06
C ASP A 73 -6.47 9.36 -21.82
N GLU A 74 -6.66 8.26 -22.51
CA GLU A 74 -5.78 7.08 -22.41
C GLU A 74 -4.34 7.37 -22.83
N ASN A 75 -4.09 8.40 -23.65
CA ASN A 75 -2.80 8.82 -24.14
C ASN A 75 -2.13 9.89 -23.25
N ASN A 76 -2.69 10.16 -22.07
CA ASN A 76 -2.24 11.19 -21.12
C ASN A 76 -2.42 12.64 -21.62
N ASN A 77 -3.29 12.89 -22.59
CA ASN A 77 -3.63 14.25 -22.99
C ASN A 77 -4.74 14.79 -22.07
N ARG A 78 -4.60 16.05 -21.66
CA ARG A 78 -5.62 16.75 -20.86
C ARG A 78 -6.93 16.85 -21.64
N VAL A 79 -8.04 16.35 -21.08
CA VAL A 79 -9.39 16.53 -21.63
C VAL A 79 -9.88 17.92 -21.22
N LYS A 80 -9.63 18.92 -22.09
CA LYS A 80 -9.86 20.36 -21.78
C LYS A 80 -11.34 20.71 -21.64
N GLU A 81 -12.22 19.92 -22.27
CA GLU A 81 -13.69 20.05 -22.20
C GLU A 81 -14.21 19.75 -20.78
N ILE A 82 -13.45 19.04 -19.98
CA ILE A 82 -13.73 18.80 -18.56
C ILE A 82 -12.78 19.69 -17.76
N PRO A 83 -13.25 20.79 -17.17
CA PRO A 83 -12.39 21.69 -16.43
C PRO A 83 -11.75 21.00 -15.22
N THR A 84 -10.60 21.52 -14.79
CA THR A 84 -10.03 21.16 -13.48
C THR A 84 -11.04 21.50 -12.40
N GLY A 85 -11.34 20.53 -11.54
CA GLY A 85 -12.32 20.70 -10.47
C GLY A 85 -11.66 20.69 -9.09
N GLU A 86 -12.39 21.30 -8.16
CA GLU A 86 -12.02 21.37 -6.75
C GLU A 86 -13.23 21.05 -5.87
N GLN A 87 -13.05 20.23 -4.84
CA GLN A 87 -14.08 19.84 -3.88
C GLN A 87 -13.55 19.97 -2.45
N ALA A 88 -14.41 20.41 -1.54
CA ALA A 88 -14.09 20.38 -0.12
C ALA A 88 -14.05 18.93 0.39
N ILE A 89 -13.06 18.61 1.20
CA ILE A 89 -12.98 17.33 1.91
C ILE A 89 -13.74 17.45 3.22
N ILE A 90 -14.77 16.64 3.38
CA ILE A 90 -15.59 16.56 4.60
C ILE A 90 -15.50 15.15 5.15
N ASN A 91 -15.14 15.00 6.41
CA ASN A 91 -14.97 13.69 7.04
C ASN A 91 -14.07 12.74 6.22
N LYS A 92 -12.93 13.28 5.72
CA LYS A 92 -11.96 12.56 4.89
C LYS A 92 -12.50 12.06 3.54
N SER A 93 -13.58 12.60 3.06
CA SER A 93 -14.21 12.19 1.80
C SER A 93 -14.63 13.40 0.98
N ALA A 94 -14.64 13.23 -0.35
CA ALA A 94 -15.21 14.19 -1.28
C ALA A 94 -15.93 13.44 -2.41
N ASP A 95 -17.06 13.98 -2.89
CA ASP A 95 -17.81 13.43 -4.00
C ASP A 95 -17.52 14.25 -5.27
N VAL A 96 -17.08 13.56 -6.33
CA VAL A 96 -16.78 14.16 -7.63
C VAL A 96 -17.75 13.60 -8.66
N GLN A 97 -18.40 14.50 -9.40
CA GLN A 97 -19.28 14.10 -10.50
C GLN A 97 -18.66 14.55 -11.84
N LEU A 98 -18.56 13.63 -12.77
CA LEU A 98 -18.00 13.88 -14.11
C LEU A 98 -18.99 13.39 -15.17
N SER A 99 -19.14 14.18 -16.25
CA SER A 99 -19.84 13.76 -17.45
C SER A 99 -18.81 13.19 -18.43
N LEU A 100 -18.89 11.90 -18.70
CA LEU A 100 -17.91 11.16 -19.50
C LEU A 100 -18.62 10.42 -20.63
N PHE A 101 -17.94 10.18 -21.76
CA PHE A 101 -18.52 9.43 -22.87
C PHE A 101 -18.38 7.93 -22.65
N THR A 102 -19.51 7.22 -22.66
CA THR A 102 -19.60 5.77 -22.45
C THR A 102 -18.63 4.99 -23.35
N GLY A 103 -17.93 4.03 -22.76
CA GLY A 103 -16.95 3.17 -23.43
C GLY A 103 -15.56 3.78 -23.60
N LYS A 104 -15.36 5.09 -23.40
CA LYS A 104 -14.06 5.72 -23.43
C LYS A 104 -13.27 5.47 -22.17
N LYS A 105 -11.95 5.36 -22.33
CA LYS A 105 -11.00 5.24 -21.22
C LYS A 105 -10.47 6.61 -20.82
N TYR A 106 -10.44 6.84 -19.52
CA TYR A 106 -9.95 8.06 -18.91
C TYR A 106 -8.96 7.75 -17.78
N LYS A 107 -8.04 8.67 -17.55
CA LYS A 107 -7.24 8.74 -16.34
C LYS A 107 -7.69 9.96 -15.55
N ILE A 108 -8.19 9.74 -14.35
CA ILE A 108 -8.65 10.80 -13.45
C ILE A 108 -7.61 10.92 -12.35
N VAL A 109 -6.91 12.04 -12.30
CA VAL A 109 -5.95 12.30 -11.24
C VAL A 109 -6.63 13.05 -10.12
N PHE A 110 -6.38 12.61 -8.90
CA PHE A 110 -6.85 13.21 -7.65
C PHE A 110 -5.66 13.66 -6.83
N TRP A 111 -5.78 14.85 -6.24
CA TRP A 111 -4.82 15.42 -5.30
C TRP A 111 -5.57 16.03 -4.12
N ALA A 112 -5.30 15.57 -2.91
CA ALA A 112 -5.91 16.06 -1.68
C ALA A 112 -4.83 16.61 -0.76
N ALA A 113 -5.00 17.86 -0.31
CA ALA A 113 -4.06 18.52 0.59
C ALA A 113 -4.75 19.62 1.40
N ASN A 114 -4.04 20.25 2.31
CA ASN A 114 -4.45 21.51 2.89
C ASN A 114 -4.44 22.60 1.80
N ALA A 115 -5.43 23.47 1.78
CA ALA A 115 -5.54 24.53 0.77
C ALA A 115 -4.35 25.51 0.78
N GLU A 116 -3.74 25.71 1.97
CA GLU A 116 -2.61 26.63 2.17
C GLU A 116 -1.24 25.94 2.07
N ALA A 117 -1.22 24.60 1.82
CA ALA A 117 0.04 23.87 1.68
C ALA A 117 0.81 24.34 0.43
N PRO A 118 2.16 24.29 0.46
CA PRO A 118 3.00 24.85 -0.60
C PRO A 118 3.08 23.96 -1.85
N TYR A 119 1.92 23.53 -2.35
CA TYR A 119 1.79 22.65 -3.51
C TYR A 119 1.11 23.37 -4.66
N THR A 120 1.71 23.30 -5.85
CA THR A 120 1.10 23.75 -7.09
C THR A 120 0.91 22.60 -8.06
N ILE A 121 -0.17 22.61 -8.85
CA ILE A 121 -0.45 21.60 -9.86
C ILE A 121 -0.65 22.31 -11.19
N ASP A 122 0.08 21.88 -12.21
CA ASP A 122 -0.09 22.41 -13.58
C ASP A 122 -1.07 21.58 -14.42
N GLU A 123 -1.39 22.04 -15.61
CA GLU A 123 -2.32 21.39 -16.54
C GLU A 123 -1.85 20.02 -17.07
N THR A 124 -0.59 19.65 -16.83
CA THR A 124 -0.05 18.33 -17.17
C THR A 124 -0.22 17.32 -16.06
N GLY A 125 -0.76 17.74 -14.91
CA GLY A 125 -0.87 16.89 -13.72
C GLY A 125 0.45 16.79 -12.95
N LYS A 126 1.39 17.70 -13.15
CA LYS A 126 2.62 17.78 -12.38
C LYS A 126 2.39 18.62 -11.12
N VAL A 127 2.62 18.00 -9.97
CA VAL A 127 2.70 18.68 -8.68
C VAL A 127 4.11 19.21 -8.47
N THR A 128 4.25 20.42 -7.99
CA THR A 128 5.53 21.00 -7.54
C THR A 128 5.41 21.39 -6.08
N VAL A 129 6.41 20.99 -5.29
CA VAL A 129 6.54 21.31 -3.87
C VAL A 129 7.49 22.49 -3.71
N ASN A 130 7.03 23.55 -3.09
CA ASN A 130 7.91 24.65 -2.67
C ASN A 130 8.38 24.41 -1.23
N TYR A 131 9.63 24.04 -1.05
CA TYR A 131 10.22 23.78 0.27
C TYR A 131 10.70 25.04 1.01
N GLU A 132 10.63 26.22 0.38
CA GLU A 132 11.07 27.47 0.99
C GLU A 132 10.18 27.87 2.17
N GLY A 133 10.79 28.10 3.33
CA GLY A 133 10.08 28.53 4.54
C GLY A 133 9.27 27.44 5.26
N MET A 134 9.40 26.18 4.86
CA MET A 134 8.79 25.06 5.58
C MET A 134 9.35 24.97 7.00
N LYS A 135 8.52 24.49 7.91
CA LYS A 135 8.87 24.25 9.32
C LYS A 135 8.73 22.78 9.66
N THR A 136 9.53 22.31 10.62
CA THR A 136 9.30 20.99 11.21
C THR A 136 7.94 20.93 11.89
N ASN A 137 7.43 19.73 12.10
CA ASN A 137 6.20 19.48 12.88
C ASN A 137 4.94 20.14 12.30
N ASP A 138 4.91 20.31 10.98
CA ASP A 138 3.77 20.90 10.27
C ASP A 138 2.90 19.80 9.63
N GLU A 139 1.83 19.43 10.32
CA GLU A 139 0.85 18.43 9.87
C GLU A 139 0.06 18.87 8.62
N SER A 140 0.03 20.18 8.33
CA SER A 140 -0.66 20.70 7.14
C SER A 140 -0.01 20.30 5.82
N LEU A 141 1.22 19.76 5.88
CA LEU A 141 1.97 19.26 4.72
C LEU A 141 1.57 17.84 4.31
N ASP A 142 0.69 17.15 5.07
CA ASP A 142 0.16 15.84 4.68
C ASP A 142 -0.69 15.96 3.41
N ALA A 143 -0.37 15.16 2.38
CA ALA A 143 -1.09 15.19 1.12
C ALA A 143 -1.24 13.79 0.51
N PHE A 144 -2.26 13.65 -0.34
CA PHE A 144 -2.68 12.37 -0.89
C PHE A 144 -2.95 12.49 -2.38
N CYS A 145 -2.70 11.42 -3.12
CA CYS A 145 -2.97 11.41 -4.56
C CYS A 145 -3.40 10.02 -5.05
N ARG A 146 -3.98 10.01 -6.24
CA ARG A 146 -4.18 8.81 -7.05
C ARG A 146 -4.41 9.17 -8.50
N CYS A 147 -3.84 8.39 -9.42
CA CYS A 147 -4.32 8.28 -10.79
C CYS A 147 -5.28 7.08 -10.87
N TYR A 148 -6.54 7.35 -11.19
CA TYR A 148 -7.58 6.33 -11.31
C TYR A 148 -7.92 6.12 -12.78
N GLU A 149 -7.62 4.93 -13.31
CA GLU A 149 -7.99 4.55 -14.66
C GLU A 149 -9.43 4.06 -14.68
N TYR A 150 -10.25 4.64 -15.54
CA TYR A 150 -11.69 4.38 -15.60
C TYR A 150 -12.18 4.27 -17.04
N THR A 151 -12.98 3.25 -17.31
CA THR A 151 -13.76 3.16 -18.55
C THR A 151 -15.18 3.64 -18.28
N ALA A 152 -15.61 4.71 -18.93
CA ALA A 152 -16.91 5.31 -18.67
C ALA A 152 -18.06 4.32 -18.92
N GLY A 153 -18.96 4.22 -17.93
CA GLY A 153 -20.05 3.24 -17.90
C GLY A 153 -19.71 1.91 -17.20
N ALA A 154 -18.44 1.71 -16.80
CA ALA A 154 -18.08 0.58 -15.93
C ALA A 154 -18.43 0.88 -14.46
N GLU A 155 -18.36 -0.15 -13.62
CA GLU A 155 -18.48 0.01 -12.17
C GLU A 155 -17.32 0.85 -11.62
N VAL A 156 -17.65 1.77 -10.72
CA VAL A 156 -16.66 2.64 -10.05
C VAL A 156 -16.22 1.97 -8.76
N GLU A 157 -14.90 1.94 -8.50
CA GLU A 157 -14.38 1.59 -7.17
C GLU A 157 -14.99 2.52 -6.13
N ASN A 158 -15.64 1.98 -5.12
CA ASN A 158 -16.33 2.77 -4.11
C ASN A 158 -15.94 2.33 -2.70
N PRO A 159 -15.16 3.16 -1.99
CA PRO A 159 -14.61 4.47 -2.40
C PRO A 159 -13.29 4.35 -3.20
N VAL A 160 -12.98 5.38 -4.02
CA VAL A 160 -11.66 5.57 -4.63
C VAL A 160 -10.69 6.04 -3.55
N LYS A 161 -9.84 5.15 -3.06
CA LYS A 161 -8.88 5.45 -1.98
C LYS A 161 -7.63 6.15 -2.51
N LEU A 162 -7.22 7.22 -1.83
CA LEU A 162 -5.96 7.93 -2.09
C LEU A 162 -4.81 7.32 -1.27
N TYR A 163 -3.57 7.66 -1.63
CA TYR A 163 -2.35 7.28 -0.92
C TYR A 163 -1.40 8.48 -0.79
N ARG A 164 -0.44 8.42 0.14
CA ARG A 164 0.56 9.46 0.35
C ARG A 164 1.76 9.28 -0.58
N PRO A 165 2.13 10.27 -1.39
CA PRO A 165 3.39 10.23 -2.15
C PRO A 165 4.61 10.64 -1.29
N PHE A 166 4.38 11.09 -0.06
CA PHE A 166 5.40 11.49 0.89
C PHE A 166 5.80 10.34 1.81
N ALA A 167 7.07 10.32 2.22
CA ALA A 167 7.51 9.64 3.44
C ALA A 167 7.31 10.58 4.62
N GLN A 168 7.01 10.03 5.80
CA GLN A 168 7.05 10.78 7.06
C GLN A 168 8.33 10.42 7.80
N LEU A 169 9.20 11.40 8.04
CA LEU A 169 10.41 11.25 8.83
C LEU A 169 10.14 11.70 10.25
N ASN A 170 10.30 10.80 11.21
CA ASN A 170 10.07 11.05 12.62
C ASN A 170 11.40 10.91 13.38
N VAL A 171 11.62 11.80 14.33
CA VAL A 171 12.74 11.71 15.29
C VAL A 171 12.18 11.69 16.70
N GLY A 172 12.58 10.69 17.49
CA GLY A 172 12.10 10.48 18.85
C GLY A 172 13.20 10.19 19.85
N THR A 173 12.97 10.52 21.11
CA THR A 173 13.94 10.29 22.18
C THR A 173 13.32 9.66 23.42
N LYS A 174 14.13 8.97 24.21
CA LYS A 174 13.74 8.47 25.54
C LYS A 174 14.51 9.14 26.68
N ASP A 175 15.44 10.07 26.37
CA ASP A 175 16.30 10.73 27.36
C ASP A 175 15.94 12.20 27.63
N MET A 176 14.72 12.61 27.29
CA MET A 176 14.25 13.98 27.54
C MET A 176 14.26 14.34 29.04
N ASP A 177 13.77 13.45 29.90
CA ASP A 177 13.75 13.69 31.34
C ASP A 177 15.17 13.90 31.88
N LYS A 178 16.13 13.11 31.36
CA LYS A 178 17.53 13.26 31.71
C LYS A 178 18.13 14.58 31.20
N ALA A 179 17.74 15.00 30.00
CA ALA A 179 18.17 16.31 29.48
C ALA A 179 17.63 17.46 30.34
N VAL A 180 16.38 17.37 30.80
CA VAL A 180 15.76 18.36 31.71
C VAL A 180 16.46 18.40 33.04
N GLU A 181 16.84 17.25 33.64
CA GLU A 181 17.64 17.19 34.86
C GLU A 181 19.02 17.90 34.69
N LEU A 182 19.55 17.88 33.46
CA LEU A 182 20.81 18.55 33.10
C LEU A 182 20.63 20.02 32.70
N GLY A 183 19.39 20.56 32.78
CA GLY A 183 19.10 21.96 32.56
C GLY A 183 18.52 22.34 31.21
N PHE A 184 18.18 21.35 30.34
CA PHE A 184 17.48 21.57 29.08
C PHE A 184 16.03 22.00 29.34
N LYS A 185 15.58 23.04 28.64
CA LYS A 185 14.23 23.61 28.83
C LYS A 185 13.26 23.06 27.78
N LYS A 186 12.63 21.94 28.09
CA LYS A 186 11.70 21.23 27.19
C LYS A 186 10.62 22.14 26.60
N ASP A 187 10.02 23.04 27.40
CA ASP A 187 8.93 23.91 26.93
C ASP A 187 9.38 24.94 25.87
N ASN A 188 10.67 25.20 25.78
CA ASN A 188 11.27 26.09 24.78
C ASN A 188 11.86 25.31 23.59
N ALA A 189 11.80 23.98 23.63
CA ALA A 189 12.48 23.15 22.66
C ALA A 189 11.90 23.33 21.24
N LYS A 190 12.80 23.57 20.30
CA LYS A 190 12.51 23.66 18.86
C LYS A 190 13.48 22.80 18.08
N THR A 191 12.99 22.20 17.01
CA THR A 191 13.80 21.36 16.12
C THR A 191 13.90 21.94 14.72
N LYS A 192 14.99 21.62 14.05
CA LYS A 192 15.27 21.91 12.64
C LYS A 192 15.76 20.64 11.97
N VAL A 193 15.31 20.40 10.73
CA VAL A 193 15.72 19.25 9.93
C VAL A 193 16.21 19.71 8.57
N VAL A 194 17.34 19.18 8.11
CA VAL A 194 17.86 19.42 6.76
C VAL A 194 18.11 18.06 6.10
N VAL A 195 17.52 17.84 4.93
CA VAL A 195 17.63 16.60 4.15
C VAL A 195 17.99 16.93 2.72
N SER A 196 19.05 16.34 2.19
CA SER A 196 19.49 16.55 0.81
C SER A 196 18.99 15.44 -0.10
N GLY A 197 18.84 15.73 -1.40
CA GLY A 197 18.45 14.75 -2.41
C GLY A 197 16.97 14.39 -2.44
N ILE A 198 16.11 15.28 -1.97
CA ILE A 198 14.65 15.09 -1.96
C ILE A 198 14.03 15.62 -3.24
N ALA A 199 13.11 14.86 -3.84
CA ALA A 199 12.36 15.30 -5.01
C ALA A 199 11.47 16.52 -4.70
N ASN A 200 11.31 17.42 -5.68
CA ASN A 200 10.43 18.58 -5.56
C ASN A 200 9.28 18.60 -6.57
N ALA A 201 9.15 17.55 -7.37
CA ALA A 201 8.04 17.43 -8.31
C ALA A 201 7.55 15.97 -8.39
N LEU A 202 6.23 15.82 -8.63
CA LEU A 202 5.55 14.53 -8.79
C LEU A 202 4.64 14.60 -10.02
N ASN A 203 4.73 13.61 -10.89
CA ASN A 203 3.78 13.41 -11.97
C ASN A 203 2.62 12.55 -11.46
N LEU A 204 1.42 13.12 -11.38
CA LEU A 204 0.23 12.42 -10.88
C LEU A 204 -0.23 11.27 -11.79
N LEU A 205 0.08 11.30 -13.09
CA LEU A 205 -0.30 10.25 -14.03
C LEU A 205 0.56 8.99 -13.89
N THR A 206 1.85 9.16 -13.60
CA THR A 206 2.80 8.04 -13.53
C THR A 206 3.20 7.67 -12.11
N GLY A 207 3.04 8.61 -11.15
CA GLY A 207 3.55 8.47 -9.79
C GLY A 207 5.07 8.72 -9.67
N GLU A 208 5.74 9.07 -10.79
CA GLU A 208 7.17 9.34 -10.80
C GLU A 208 7.50 10.69 -10.19
N VAL A 209 8.56 10.73 -9.40
CA VAL A 209 9.10 11.95 -8.82
C VAL A 209 10.31 12.43 -9.62
N SER A 210 10.56 13.73 -9.58
CA SER A 210 11.67 14.36 -10.28
C SER A 210 12.16 15.61 -9.56
N GLY A 211 13.28 16.13 -10.04
CA GLY A 211 13.99 17.23 -9.39
C GLY A 211 14.78 16.74 -8.17
N GLU A 212 15.65 17.59 -7.67
CA GLU A 212 16.46 17.34 -6.49
C GLU A 212 16.61 18.64 -5.71
N ALA A 213 16.30 18.60 -4.42
CA ALA A 213 16.38 19.74 -3.53
C ALA A 213 17.05 19.37 -2.21
N GLU A 214 17.70 20.35 -1.60
CA GLU A 214 17.95 20.31 -0.16
C GLU A 214 16.72 20.89 0.53
N VAL A 215 16.06 20.07 1.34
CA VAL A 215 14.90 20.47 2.13
C VAL A 215 15.38 20.94 3.48
N THR A 216 15.08 22.18 3.80
CA THR A 216 15.26 22.73 5.14
C THR A 216 13.89 22.96 5.77
N CYS A 217 13.59 22.19 6.81
CA CYS A 217 12.46 22.44 7.70
C CYS A 217 12.96 23.24 8.89
N ASP A 218 12.60 24.51 8.93
CA ASP A 218 13.11 25.48 9.91
C ASP A 218 12.58 25.23 11.33
N LEU A 219 13.19 25.90 12.29
CA LEU A 219 12.90 25.75 13.71
C LEU A 219 11.42 25.92 14.04
N ASN A 220 10.84 24.86 14.63
CA ASN A 220 9.49 24.87 15.19
C ASN A 220 9.46 24.11 16.52
N ALA A 221 8.46 24.39 17.35
CA ALA A 221 8.28 23.71 18.63
C ALA A 221 8.14 22.19 18.45
N ILE A 222 8.69 21.44 19.39
CA ILE A 222 8.52 19.98 19.40
C ILE A 222 7.04 19.62 19.56
N PRO A 223 6.57 18.49 18.99
CA PRO A 223 5.19 18.05 19.11
C PRO A 223 4.79 17.80 20.57
N THR A 224 3.55 18.14 20.90
CA THR A 224 2.97 17.91 22.23
C THR A 224 1.64 17.21 22.13
N GLY A 225 1.45 16.12 22.90
CA GLY A 225 0.19 15.39 22.93
C GLY A 225 0.09 14.22 21.96
N GLU A 226 1.00 14.08 21.02
CA GLU A 226 1.10 12.96 20.09
C GLU A 226 1.92 11.82 20.69
N THR A 227 1.61 10.59 20.26
CA THR A 227 2.36 9.40 20.67
C THR A 227 3.35 9.01 19.58
N PHE A 228 4.63 8.89 19.94
CA PHE A 228 5.65 8.40 19.02
C PHE A 228 5.38 6.92 18.67
N PRO A 229 5.62 6.47 17.42
CA PRO A 229 5.31 5.10 16.99
C PRO A 229 6.01 3.99 17.78
N LYS A 230 7.11 4.30 18.46
CA LYS A 230 7.82 3.36 19.33
C LYS A 230 7.53 3.64 20.79
N GLU A 231 7.09 2.63 21.53
CA GLU A 231 6.79 2.74 22.95
C GLU A 231 7.99 3.21 23.78
N GLY A 232 7.74 4.08 24.73
CA GLY A 232 8.78 4.65 25.62
C GLY A 232 9.58 5.79 25.01
N TYR A 233 9.25 6.23 23.80
CA TYR A 233 9.84 7.39 23.14
C TYR A 233 8.82 8.52 23.02
N GLU A 234 9.33 9.74 22.95
CA GLU A 234 8.53 10.94 22.67
C GLU A 234 9.04 11.65 21.42
N TYR A 235 8.15 12.34 20.71
CA TYR A 235 8.49 13.08 19.50
C TYR A 235 9.45 14.24 19.78
N LEU A 236 10.41 14.39 18.90
CA LEU A 236 11.25 15.59 18.76
C LEU A 236 10.95 16.30 17.44
N SER A 237 10.81 15.56 16.33
CA SER A 237 10.35 16.14 15.05
C SER A 237 9.56 15.15 14.20
N MET A 238 8.79 15.72 13.27
CA MET A 238 8.03 15.04 12.24
C MET A 238 8.03 15.90 10.98
N ASP A 239 8.38 15.30 9.83
CA ASP A 239 8.51 16.00 8.56
C ASP A 239 8.00 15.15 7.39
N TYR A 240 7.39 15.79 6.38
CA TYR A 240 6.93 15.15 5.15
C TYR A 240 7.89 15.42 4.00
N LEU A 241 8.37 14.35 3.36
CA LEU A 241 9.38 14.40 2.29
C LEU A 241 8.85 13.70 1.04
N LEU A 242 8.85 14.37 -0.11
CA LEU A 242 8.34 13.81 -1.35
C LEU A 242 9.30 12.73 -1.89
N VAL A 243 8.83 11.48 -1.95
CA VAL A 243 9.60 10.35 -2.48
C VAL A 243 8.78 9.49 -3.48
N GLY A 244 7.56 9.89 -3.78
CA GLY A 244 6.66 9.19 -4.70
C GLY A 244 6.10 7.89 -4.14
N LYS A 245 5.15 7.31 -4.86
CA LYS A 245 4.52 6.05 -4.47
C LYS A 245 5.55 4.92 -4.53
N GLU A 246 5.67 4.18 -3.43
CA GLU A 246 6.52 2.99 -3.31
C GLU A 246 8.03 3.22 -3.64
N THR A 247 8.44 4.47 -3.82
CA THR A 247 9.84 4.81 -4.07
C THR A 247 10.63 4.75 -2.77
N LYS A 248 11.71 3.95 -2.77
CA LYS A 248 12.64 3.86 -1.64
C LYS A 248 13.91 4.64 -1.96
N SER A 249 14.22 5.61 -1.12
CA SER A 249 15.42 6.45 -1.20
C SER A 249 16.27 6.27 0.05
N VAL A 250 17.57 6.58 -0.06
CA VAL A 250 18.46 6.65 1.10
C VAL A 250 19.04 8.06 1.12
N VAL A 251 18.91 8.75 2.26
CA VAL A 251 19.29 10.15 2.42
C VAL A 251 20.12 10.38 3.67
N ASP A 252 20.83 11.51 3.70
CA ASP A 252 21.50 12.01 4.89
C ASP A 252 20.65 13.11 5.52
N VAL A 253 20.48 13.02 6.84
CA VAL A 253 19.66 13.93 7.64
C VAL A 253 20.54 14.67 8.64
N LYS A 254 20.54 15.99 8.60
CA LYS A 254 21.08 16.85 9.65
C LYS A 254 19.92 17.32 10.51
N TRP A 255 19.99 17.02 11.79
CA TRP A 255 18.94 17.32 12.74
C TRP A 255 19.50 18.15 13.90
N GLN A 256 18.73 19.13 14.33
CA GLN A 256 19.11 20.02 15.44
C GLN A 256 17.93 20.19 16.39
N ILE A 257 18.20 20.25 17.69
CA ILE A 257 17.26 20.72 18.69
C ILE A 257 17.90 21.82 19.53
N THR A 258 17.13 22.84 19.88
CA THR A 258 17.59 23.91 20.76
C THR A 258 16.47 24.37 21.69
N ASP A 259 16.82 24.75 22.92
CA ASP A 259 15.93 25.41 23.87
C ASP A 259 16.16 26.94 23.95
N GLY A 260 16.99 27.46 23.02
CA GLY A 260 17.46 28.85 22.99
C GLY A 260 18.73 29.11 23.84
N THR A 261 19.14 28.15 24.66
CA THR A 261 20.38 28.22 25.48
C THR A 261 21.30 27.06 25.13
N THR A 262 20.78 25.87 25.07
CA THR A 262 21.47 24.63 24.73
C THR A 262 21.06 24.19 23.32
N THR A 263 22.04 23.80 22.51
CA THR A 263 21.78 23.25 21.16
C THR A 263 22.48 21.89 21.03
N VAL A 264 21.75 20.93 20.51
CA VAL A 264 22.25 19.59 20.19
C VAL A 264 22.07 19.32 18.70
N ASP A 265 23.18 19.02 18.01
CA ASP A 265 23.20 18.65 16.59
C ASP A 265 23.43 17.14 16.44
N ARG A 266 22.74 16.53 15.48
CA ARG A 266 22.92 15.13 15.08
C ARG A 266 22.95 15.03 13.56
N ALA A 267 23.73 14.09 13.06
CA ALA A 267 23.74 13.70 11.65
C ALA A 267 23.42 12.21 11.55
N PHE A 268 22.45 11.88 10.72
CA PHE A 268 22.05 10.52 10.46
C PHE A 268 22.31 10.22 8.99
N THR A 269 23.13 9.22 8.70
CA THR A 269 23.49 8.83 7.33
C THR A 269 22.74 7.59 6.89
N ASN A 270 22.51 7.48 5.57
CA ASN A 270 21.84 6.33 4.98
C ASN A 270 20.44 6.07 5.53
N VAL A 271 19.70 7.13 5.84
CA VAL A 271 18.31 7.04 6.34
C VAL A 271 17.40 6.61 5.19
N PRO A 272 16.73 5.46 5.27
CA PRO A 272 15.84 5.01 4.22
C PRO A 272 14.49 5.72 4.29
N LEU A 273 14.00 6.19 3.13
CA LEU A 273 12.67 6.79 2.97
C LEU A 273 11.87 6.01 1.95
N GLN A 274 10.57 5.87 2.19
CA GLN A 274 9.65 5.23 1.26
C GLN A 274 8.31 5.97 1.28
N GLY A 275 7.76 6.24 0.09
CA GLY A 275 6.45 6.88 -0.03
C GLY A 275 5.38 6.07 0.67
N ASN A 276 4.47 6.77 1.36
CA ASN A 276 3.43 6.18 2.19
C ASN A 276 3.92 5.34 3.39
N TYR A 277 5.16 5.59 3.86
CA TYR A 277 5.74 4.93 5.04
C TYR A 277 6.30 5.95 6.01
N ARG A 278 6.36 5.56 7.29
CA ARG A 278 7.10 6.29 8.33
C ARG A 278 8.52 5.76 8.42
N THR A 279 9.48 6.65 8.51
CA THR A 279 10.85 6.33 8.94
C THR A 279 11.04 6.91 10.32
N ASN A 280 11.30 6.07 11.31
CA ASN A 280 11.47 6.46 12.69
C ASN A 280 12.96 6.37 13.08
N ILE A 281 13.53 7.51 13.44
CA ILE A 281 14.87 7.61 14.06
C ILE A 281 14.64 7.80 15.56
N TYR A 282 15.17 6.92 16.38
CA TYR A 282 14.95 7.00 17.82
C TYR A 282 16.15 6.51 18.64
N GLY A 283 16.32 7.05 19.82
CA GLY A 283 17.46 6.70 20.70
C GLY A 283 17.59 7.64 21.88
N ASN A 284 18.77 7.66 22.50
CA ASN A 284 19.19 8.70 23.43
C ASN A 284 19.85 9.80 22.60
N LEU A 285 19.11 10.82 22.22
CA LEU A 285 19.57 11.81 21.26
C LEU A 285 20.06 13.10 21.92
N LEU A 286 19.71 13.35 23.19
CA LEU A 286 19.93 14.64 23.85
C LEU A 286 21.13 14.66 24.78
N THR A 287 21.46 13.56 25.48
CA THR A 287 22.39 13.60 26.62
C THR A 287 23.66 12.80 26.43
N ALA A 288 23.80 11.90 25.46
CA ALA A 288 24.95 10.99 25.36
C ALA A 288 25.49 10.83 23.93
N THR A 289 26.59 10.09 23.81
CA THR A 289 27.03 9.46 22.58
C THR A 289 25.91 8.56 22.09
N ALA A 290 25.33 8.91 20.94
CA ALA A 290 24.06 8.42 20.44
C ALA A 290 24.01 6.89 20.36
N ASP A 291 23.15 6.30 21.19
CA ASP A 291 22.61 4.96 20.98
C ASP A 291 21.37 5.15 20.10
N MET A 292 21.46 4.80 18.83
CA MET A 292 20.51 5.22 17.82
C MET A 292 19.99 4.03 17.00
N ASN A 293 18.68 4.03 16.73
CA ASN A 293 18.03 3.08 15.84
C ASN A 293 17.32 3.82 14.68
N VAL A 294 17.32 3.21 13.50
CA VAL A 294 16.55 3.68 12.34
C VAL A 294 15.65 2.54 11.87
N GLU A 295 14.36 2.79 11.80
CA GLU A 295 13.36 1.81 11.44
C GLU A 295 12.40 2.40 10.40
N ILE A 296 12.05 1.62 9.34
CA ILE A 296 10.92 1.92 8.47
C ILE A 296 9.70 1.23 9.06
N ASP A 297 8.69 2.02 9.40
CA ASP A 297 7.42 1.52 9.90
C ASP A 297 6.42 1.40 8.74
N PRO A 298 6.07 0.18 8.30
CA PRO A 298 5.14 -0.05 7.22
C PRO A 298 3.70 0.34 7.57
N ALA A 299 3.40 0.58 8.85
CA ALA A 299 2.07 0.94 9.30
C ALA A 299 1.58 2.28 8.74
N PHE A 300 2.47 3.13 8.20
CA PHE A 300 2.08 4.36 7.52
C PHE A 300 1.53 4.11 6.10
N SER A 301 1.83 2.97 5.50
CA SER A 301 1.35 2.60 4.16
C SER A 301 -0.17 2.38 4.12
N ASP A 302 -0.75 2.08 5.28
CA ASP A 302 -2.19 1.90 5.46
C ASP A 302 -2.61 2.55 6.78
N ALA A 303 -3.28 3.71 6.71
CA ALA A 303 -3.77 4.40 7.91
C ALA A 303 -4.83 3.57 8.66
N ASP A 304 -5.56 2.72 7.93
CA ASP A 304 -6.49 1.76 8.49
C ASP A 304 -5.76 0.66 9.29
N TYR A 305 -4.54 0.36 8.88
CA TYR A 305 -3.71 -0.65 9.52
C TYR A 305 -3.24 -0.24 10.94
N ASN A 306 -2.87 1.02 11.14
CA ASN A 306 -2.48 1.52 12.48
C ASN A 306 -3.63 1.47 13.47
N ASP A 307 -4.81 1.92 13.05
CA ASP A 307 -5.99 1.92 13.91
C ASP A 307 -6.41 0.48 14.24
N LEU A 308 -6.32 -0.44 13.27
CA LEU A 308 -6.59 -1.86 13.51
C LEU A 308 -5.58 -2.49 14.48
N ILE A 309 -4.28 -2.13 14.40
CA ILE A 309 -3.26 -2.66 15.32
C ILE A 309 -3.43 -2.10 16.74
N GLU A 310 -3.75 -0.81 16.89
CA GLU A 310 -3.96 -0.20 18.22
C GLU A 310 -5.19 -0.78 18.93
N ASP A 311 -6.23 -1.13 18.19
CA ASP A 311 -7.43 -1.79 18.71
C ASP A 311 -7.32 -3.32 18.78
N ALA A 312 -6.27 -3.91 18.20
CA ALA A 312 -6.09 -5.35 18.16
C ALA A 312 -5.87 -5.93 19.57
N LEU A 313 -6.77 -6.79 19.98
CA LEU A 313 -6.63 -7.52 21.23
C LEU A 313 -5.48 -8.54 21.11
N ILE A 314 -4.48 -8.42 22.00
CA ILE A 314 -3.43 -9.43 22.08
C ILE A 314 -4.06 -10.71 22.61
N VAL A 315 -3.93 -11.80 21.84
CA VAL A 315 -4.39 -13.13 22.23
C VAL A 315 -3.21 -13.97 22.68
N ALA A 316 -3.27 -14.55 23.87
CA ALA A 316 -2.14 -15.23 24.48
C ALA A 316 -2.01 -16.71 24.09
N ASN A 317 -3.08 -17.32 23.55
CA ASN A 317 -3.11 -18.77 23.24
C ASN A 317 -4.20 -19.12 22.22
N ASN A 318 -4.24 -20.39 21.78
CA ASN A 318 -5.20 -20.88 20.78
C ASN A 318 -6.67 -20.77 21.22
N ALA A 319 -6.98 -20.90 22.49
CA ALA A 319 -8.36 -20.81 22.96
C ALA A 319 -8.89 -19.37 22.87
N GLU A 320 -8.06 -18.40 23.24
CA GLU A 320 -8.38 -16.98 23.10
C GLU A 320 -8.46 -16.59 21.62
N LEU A 321 -7.52 -17.05 20.78
CA LEU A 321 -7.53 -16.84 19.34
C LEU A 321 -8.86 -17.33 18.74
N ALA A 322 -9.26 -18.58 19.03
CA ALA A 322 -10.50 -19.15 18.53
C ALA A 322 -11.74 -18.37 19.01
N THR A 323 -11.76 -17.99 20.28
CA THR A 323 -12.88 -17.23 20.88
C THR A 323 -13.03 -15.85 20.23
N LYS A 324 -11.92 -15.15 20.02
CA LYS A 324 -11.95 -13.80 19.44
C LYS A 324 -12.27 -13.82 17.96
N LEU A 325 -11.68 -14.74 17.21
CA LEU A 325 -11.92 -14.85 15.76
C LEU A 325 -13.31 -15.37 15.41
N ALA A 326 -14.10 -15.87 16.33
CA ALA A 326 -15.47 -16.31 16.08
C ALA A 326 -16.44 -15.14 15.74
N THR A 327 -16.03 -13.90 15.97
CA THR A 327 -16.85 -12.69 15.72
C THR A 327 -16.50 -12.07 14.37
N ASP A 328 -17.51 -11.64 13.61
CA ASP A 328 -17.32 -10.90 12.37
C ASP A 328 -16.59 -9.57 12.63
N GLY A 329 -15.65 -9.21 11.75
CA GLY A 329 -14.81 -8.02 11.88
C GLY A 329 -13.80 -8.09 13.02
N ALA A 330 -13.50 -9.27 13.55
CA ALA A 330 -12.54 -9.43 14.64
C ALA A 330 -11.14 -9.00 14.23
N VAL A 331 -10.48 -8.25 15.11
CA VAL A 331 -9.11 -7.80 14.95
C VAL A 331 -8.28 -8.30 16.14
N VAL A 332 -7.27 -9.13 15.86
CA VAL A 332 -6.42 -9.72 16.89
C VAL A 332 -4.94 -9.56 16.56
N LYS A 333 -4.11 -9.44 17.60
CA LYS A 333 -2.66 -9.49 17.52
C LYS A 333 -2.13 -10.71 18.28
N LEU A 334 -1.27 -11.47 17.66
CA LEU A 334 -0.66 -12.64 18.30
C LEU A 334 0.30 -12.19 19.41
N ALA A 335 0.33 -12.90 20.54
CA ALA A 335 1.34 -12.64 21.57
C ALA A 335 2.75 -13.00 21.05
N PRO A 336 3.81 -12.28 21.45
CA PRO A 336 5.16 -12.56 20.99
C PRO A 336 5.63 -13.96 21.39
N ASN A 337 6.52 -14.55 20.59
CA ASN A 337 7.15 -15.86 20.84
C ASN A 337 6.16 -17.02 21.09
N THR A 338 4.95 -16.93 20.56
CA THR A 338 3.88 -17.92 20.79
C THR A 338 3.53 -18.64 19.49
N THR A 339 3.23 -19.94 19.62
CA THR A 339 2.81 -20.78 18.50
C THR A 339 1.30 -20.98 18.52
N TYR A 340 0.67 -20.72 17.39
CA TYR A 340 -0.77 -20.82 17.19
C TYR A 340 -1.14 -21.88 16.16
N ARG A 341 -2.40 -22.23 16.13
CA ARG A 341 -3.07 -23.01 15.07
C ARG A 341 -4.33 -22.26 14.63
N LEU A 342 -4.66 -22.37 13.36
CA LEU A 342 -5.89 -21.79 12.84
C LEU A 342 -7.11 -22.47 13.45
N PRO A 343 -8.10 -21.73 14.00
CA PRO A 343 -9.34 -22.32 14.48
C PRO A 343 -10.19 -22.85 13.32
N SER A 344 -11.01 -23.86 13.59
CA SER A 344 -11.91 -24.45 12.60
C SER A 344 -13.10 -23.52 12.23
N THR A 345 -13.44 -22.58 13.10
CA THR A 345 -14.56 -21.64 12.91
C THR A 345 -14.11 -20.23 13.16
N VAL A 346 -14.45 -19.32 12.23
CA VAL A 346 -14.15 -17.89 12.33
C VAL A 346 -15.35 -17.05 11.88
N GLY A 347 -15.37 -15.82 12.32
CA GLY A 347 -16.24 -14.77 11.77
C GLY A 347 -15.81 -14.37 10.35
N ASP A 348 -16.55 -13.47 9.75
CA ASP A 348 -16.22 -12.87 8.46
C ASP A 348 -15.42 -11.57 8.63
N ASN A 349 -14.64 -11.22 7.61
CA ASN A 349 -13.83 -9.99 7.57
C ASN A 349 -12.93 -9.83 8.80
N ILE A 350 -12.16 -10.86 9.14
CA ILE A 350 -11.25 -10.87 10.28
C ILE A 350 -9.84 -10.43 9.90
N HIS A 351 -9.13 -9.82 10.85
CA HIS A 351 -7.75 -9.39 10.72
C HIS A 351 -6.87 -10.01 11.80
N ILE A 352 -5.75 -10.61 11.39
CA ILE A 352 -4.80 -11.26 12.29
C ILE A 352 -3.42 -10.64 12.08
N PHE A 353 -2.88 -10.04 13.13
CA PHE A 353 -1.56 -9.41 13.13
C PHE A 353 -0.52 -10.30 13.79
N GLY A 354 0.59 -10.50 13.11
CA GLY A 354 1.76 -11.16 13.66
C GLY A 354 2.45 -10.31 14.74
N ASN A 355 3.37 -10.94 15.45
CA ASN A 355 4.23 -10.29 16.43
C ASN A 355 5.59 -10.99 16.44
N GLU A 356 6.60 -10.38 17.09
CA GLU A 356 7.95 -10.91 17.18
C GLU A 356 7.95 -12.38 17.67
N GLY A 357 8.57 -13.27 16.89
CA GLY A 357 8.65 -14.70 17.19
C GLY A 357 7.32 -15.46 17.19
N ALA A 358 6.18 -14.80 16.98
CA ALA A 358 4.90 -15.47 16.86
C ALA A 358 4.77 -16.21 15.52
N LYS A 359 4.17 -17.39 15.53
CA LYS A 359 3.93 -18.19 14.32
C LYS A 359 2.60 -18.91 14.36
N ILE A 360 2.03 -19.15 13.18
CA ILE A 360 0.88 -20.04 13.00
C ILE A 360 1.37 -21.31 12.31
N GLU A 361 1.26 -22.44 13.01
CA GLU A 361 1.49 -23.76 12.42
C GLU A 361 0.19 -24.26 11.77
N VAL A 362 0.30 -24.72 10.53
CA VAL A 362 -0.82 -25.24 9.75
C VAL A 362 -0.55 -26.70 9.40
N PRO A 363 -0.77 -27.63 10.34
CA PRO A 363 -0.54 -29.05 10.10
C PRO A 363 -1.65 -29.70 9.27
N ASP A 364 -2.87 -29.15 9.32
CA ASP A 364 -4.07 -29.68 8.70
C ASP A 364 -4.82 -28.57 7.94
N ALA A 365 -5.61 -28.95 6.95
CA ALA A 365 -6.50 -28.04 6.28
C ALA A 365 -7.63 -27.56 7.21
N VAL A 366 -7.99 -26.28 7.09
CA VAL A 366 -9.14 -25.70 7.80
C VAL A 366 -10.13 -25.13 6.79
N ALA A 367 -11.42 -25.34 7.02
CA ALA A 367 -12.47 -24.86 6.13
C ALA A 367 -13.12 -23.59 6.70
N TRP A 368 -12.93 -22.45 6.02
CA TRP A 368 -13.54 -21.15 6.37
C TRP A 368 -14.55 -20.73 5.30
N SER A 369 -15.59 -21.55 5.14
CA SER A 369 -16.57 -21.40 4.04
C SER A 369 -17.17 -20.01 3.96
N ASN A 370 -17.00 -19.36 2.81
CA ASN A 370 -17.50 -18.02 2.48
C ASN A 370 -16.96 -16.90 3.39
N LYS A 371 -15.83 -17.10 4.06
CA LYS A 371 -15.22 -16.10 4.94
C LYS A 371 -14.13 -15.31 4.23
N THR A 372 -13.94 -14.09 4.70
CA THR A 372 -12.84 -13.19 4.30
C THR A 372 -11.91 -13.00 5.48
N ALA A 373 -10.61 -13.12 5.25
CA ALA A 373 -9.59 -12.89 6.28
C ALA A 373 -8.36 -12.21 5.70
N THR A 374 -7.74 -11.35 6.50
CA THR A 374 -6.46 -10.71 6.17
C THR A 374 -5.45 -11.02 7.28
N PHE A 375 -4.28 -11.48 6.86
CA PHE A 375 -3.13 -11.73 7.73
C PHE A 375 -2.07 -10.66 7.48
N HIS A 376 -1.57 -10.06 8.53
CA HIS A 376 -0.57 -8.99 8.48
C HIS A 376 0.68 -9.38 9.27
N ASN A 377 1.84 -9.40 8.63
CA ASN A 377 3.13 -9.73 9.26
C ASN A 377 3.14 -11.08 10.00
N VAL A 378 2.34 -12.05 9.56
CA VAL A 378 2.24 -13.37 10.20
C VAL A 378 3.27 -14.31 9.62
N LYS A 379 3.94 -15.07 10.50
CA LYS A 379 4.77 -16.20 10.11
C LYS A 379 3.95 -17.49 10.11
N PHE A 380 3.78 -18.08 8.93
CA PHE A 380 3.15 -19.38 8.76
C PHE A 380 4.21 -20.48 8.64
N VAL A 381 3.92 -21.64 9.24
CA VAL A 381 4.73 -22.83 9.12
C VAL A 381 3.84 -23.98 8.66
N TYR A 382 4.01 -24.35 7.40
CA TYR A 382 3.35 -25.50 6.77
C TYR A 382 4.27 -26.72 6.82
N GLY A 383 3.67 -27.89 6.90
CA GLY A 383 4.38 -29.17 6.70
C GLY A 383 4.75 -29.40 5.24
N GLN A 384 5.35 -30.57 4.97
CA GLN A 384 5.64 -31.05 3.61
C GLN A 384 4.52 -31.95 3.10
N ILE A 385 3.27 -31.60 3.41
CA ILE A 385 2.08 -32.39 3.13
C ILE A 385 1.25 -31.64 2.10
N ASP A 386 0.76 -32.34 1.09
CA ASP A 386 -0.16 -31.81 0.09
C ASP A 386 -1.53 -31.52 0.72
N TYR A 387 -2.29 -30.63 0.10
CA TYR A 387 -3.68 -30.28 0.44
C TYR A 387 -3.87 -29.52 1.77
N VAL A 388 -2.82 -28.94 2.33
CA VAL A 388 -2.90 -28.17 3.58
C VAL A 388 -3.00 -26.69 3.31
N GLY A 389 -4.06 -26.07 3.80
CA GLY A 389 -4.33 -24.64 3.65
C GLY A 389 -5.73 -24.25 4.13
N ILE A 390 -6.11 -23.00 3.91
CA ILE A 390 -7.45 -22.50 4.22
C ILE A 390 -8.36 -22.78 3.04
N GLN A 391 -9.38 -23.62 3.25
CA GLN A 391 -10.29 -24.12 2.22
C GLN A 391 -11.61 -23.36 2.22
N HIS A 392 -12.23 -23.25 1.03
CA HIS A 392 -13.57 -22.74 0.81
C HIS A 392 -13.81 -21.28 1.25
N ALA A 393 -12.76 -20.55 1.61
CA ALA A 393 -12.88 -19.13 1.93
C ALA A 393 -13.23 -18.33 0.65
N ASN A 394 -13.92 -17.21 0.83
CA ASN A 394 -14.20 -16.27 -0.25
C ASN A 394 -12.88 -15.54 -0.63
N THR A 395 -12.27 -14.87 0.32
CA THR A 395 -11.02 -14.13 0.08
C THR A 395 -10.07 -14.27 1.24
N ILE A 396 -8.83 -14.68 0.96
CA ILE A 396 -7.74 -14.65 1.93
C ILE A 396 -6.64 -13.74 1.40
N LYS A 397 -6.27 -12.76 2.20
CA LYS A 397 -5.18 -11.84 1.90
C LYS A 397 -4.03 -12.03 2.88
N TYR A 398 -2.81 -12.06 2.35
CA TYR A 398 -1.57 -12.16 3.11
C TYR A 398 -0.72 -10.94 2.80
N GLU A 399 -0.40 -10.13 3.80
CA GLU A 399 0.39 -8.91 3.66
C GLU A 399 1.65 -9.00 4.51
N ASN A 400 2.81 -8.85 3.88
CA ASN A 400 4.13 -8.92 4.53
C ASN A 400 4.32 -10.21 5.34
N CYS A 401 3.71 -11.32 4.93
CA CYS A 401 3.77 -12.59 5.65
C CYS A 401 5.00 -13.42 5.25
N GLU A 402 5.53 -14.18 6.21
CA GLU A 402 6.49 -15.24 5.95
C GLU A 402 5.76 -16.59 5.85
N ILE A 403 5.98 -17.34 4.78
CA ILE A 403 5.31 -18.61 4.53
C ILE A 403 6.39 -19.67 4.33
N ALA A 404 6.62 -20.49 5.36
CA ALA A 404 7.59 -21.57 5.36
C ALA A 404 6.91 -22.92 5.10
N GLY A 405 7.53 -23.77 4.28
CA GLY A 405 7.01 -25.07 3.90
C GLY A 405 6.13 -25.04 2.65
N GLN A 406 5.31 -26.07 2.45
CA GLN A 406 4.46 -26.23 1.28
C GLN A 406 3.02 -25.82 1.58
N MET A 407 2.57 -24.75 0.96
CA MET A 407 1.21 -24.26 1.09
C MET A 407 0.33 -24.70 -0.08
N SER A 408 -0.91 -25.07 0.19
CA SER A 408 -1.95 -25.26 -0.83
C SER A 408 -2.99 -24.15 -0.74
N SER A 409 -3.28 -23.49 -1.85
CA SER A 409 -4.25 -22.40 -1.90
C SER A 409 -5.60 -22.89 -2.44
N TYR A 410 -6.66 -22.72 -1.63
CA TYR A 410 -8.01 -23.17 -1.92
C TYR A 410 -9.08 -22.10 -1.77
N ALA A 411 -8.75 -20.90 -1.30
CA ALA A 411 -9.70 -19.80 -1.25
C ALA A 411 -10.11 -19.40 -2.66
N GLU A 412 -11.35 -18.97 -2.85
CA GLU A 412 -11.82 -18.52 -4.15
C GLU A 412 -10.91 -17.40 -4.69
N ASN A 413 -10.59 -16.44 -3.83
CA ASN A 413 -9.63 -15.36 -4.11
C ASN A 413 -8.48 -15.41 -3.08
N SER A 414 -7.24 -15.48 -3.56
CA SER A 414 -6.04 -15.45 -2.73
C SER A 414 -5.11 -14.34 -3.18
N GLU A 415 -4.79 -13.43 -2.28
CA GLU A 415 -3.86 -12.33 -2.54
C GLU A 415 -2.64 -12.40 -1.63
N PHE A 416 -1.46 -12.28 -2.20
CA PHE A 416 -0.18 -12.24 -1.50
C PHE A 416 0.53 -10.94 -1.87
N VAL A 417 0.78 -10.07 -0.88
CA VAL A 417 1.44 -8.79 -1.08
C VAL A 417 2.69 -8.74 -0.22
N SER A 418 3.84 -8.54 -0.86
CA SER A 418 5.15 -8.44 -0.19
C SER A 418 5.48 -9.64 0.71
N CYS A 419 4.99 -10.83 0.36
CA CYS A 419 5.22 -12.04 1.13
C CYS A 419 6.55 -12.72 0.77
N VAL A 420 7.14 -13.42 1.75
CA VAL A 420 8.34 -14.24 1.56
C VAL A 420 7.98 -15.71 1.76
N PHE A 421 8.13 -16.49 0.70
CA PHE A 421 7.96 -17.95 0.73
C PHE A 421 9.32 -18.61 0.91
N THR A 422 9.42 -19.58 1.80
CA THR A 422 10.65 -20.34 2.04
C THR A 422 10.38 -21.84 2.05
N GLN A 423 11.14 -22.60 1.26
CA GLN A 423 11.02 -24.04 1.16
C GLN A 423 12.39 -24.71 1.26
N ASP A 424 12.59 -25.46 2.33
CA ASP A 424 13.86 -26.16 2.62
C ASP A 424 13.89 -27.60 2.09
N ALA A 425 12.76 -28.11 1.58
CA ALA A 425 12.65 -29.41 0.94
C ALA A 425 12.49 -29.28 -0.58
N VAL A 426 12.64 -30.40 -1.31
CA VAL A 426 12.45 -30.44 -2.77
C VAL A 426 10.96 -30.49 -3.11
N ASN A 427 10.18 -29.57 -2.55
CA ASN A 427 8.74 -29.38 -2.81
C ASN A 427 8.48 -27.96 -3.27
N TYR A 428 7.24 -27.68 -3.75
CA TYR A 428 6.85 -26.32 -4.12
C TYR A 428 6.66 -25.45 -2.87
N ASN A 429 6.91 -24.17 -2.99
CA ASN A 429 6.44 -23.22 -1.99
C ASN A 429 4.91 -23.18 -1.95
N ILE A 430 4.29 -23.20 -3.14
CA ILE A 430 2.83 -23.11 -3.24
C ILE A 430 2.26 -23.94 -4.39
N TRP A 431 1.10 -24.55 -4.13
CA TRP A 431 0.21 -25.16 -5.11
C TRP A 431 -1.13 -24.43 -5.12
N THR A 432 -1.72 -24.22 -6.30
CA THR A 432 -2.95 -23.44 -6.43
C THR A 432 -4.18 -24.32 -6.65
N TYR A 433 -4.37 -25.32 -5.84
CA TYR A 433 -5.36 -26.40 -6.04
C TYR A 433 -6.79 -25.98 -6.33
N GLY A 434 -7.32 -24.99 -5.64
CA GLY A 434 -8.73 -24.62 -5.72
C GLY A 434 -8.99 -23.12 -5.86
N SER A 435 -7.95 -22.30 -5.94
CA SER A 435 -8.11 -20.86 -6.09
C SER A 435 -8.57 -20.52 -7.49
N LYS A 436 -9.64 -19.73 -7.59
CA LYS A 436 -10.17 -19.19 -8.83
C LYS A 436 -9.35 -17.99 -9.29
N ASN A 437 -9.09 -17.06 -8.36
CA ASN A 437 -8.21 -15.92 -8.59
C ASN A 437 -7.05 -15.95 -7.58
N ILE A 438 -5.82 -15.96 -8.08
CA ILE A 438 -4.65 -15.90 -7.20
C ILE A 438 -3.68 -14.83 -7.71
N LYS A 439 -3.23 -13.97 -6.79
CA LYS A 439 -2.38 -12.84 -7.12
C LYS A 439 -1.20 -12.75 -6.16
N PHE A 440 -0.02 -12.59 -6.73
CA PHE A 440 1.22 -12.33 -6.03
C PHE A 440 1.78 -10.97 -6.47
N THR A 441 2.02 -10.07 -5.54
CA THR A 441 2.58 -8.75 -5.80
C THR A 441 3.80 -8.53 -4.91
N ASN A 442 4.95 -8.18 -5.48
CA ASN A 442 6.20 -7.94 -4.77
C ASN A 442 6.66 -9.13 -3.89
N CYS A 443 6.31 -10.37 -4.24
CA CYS A 443 6.64 -11.54 -3.44
C CYS A 443 8.01 -12.12 -3.78
N THR A 444 8.65 -12.76 -2.79
CA THR A 444 9.91 -13.49 -2.97
C THR A 444 9.70 -14.97 -2.65
N PHE A 445 10.14 -15.85 -3.56
CA PHE A 445 10.08 -17.29 -3.41
C PHE A 445 11.50 -17.85 -3.30
N ASN A 446 11.86 -18.34 -2.11
CA ASN A 446 13.12 -19.02 -1.86
C ASN A 446 12.86 -20.52 -1.76
N CYS A 447 13.51 -21.34 -2.57
CA CYS A 447 13.23 -22.79 -2.65
C CYS A 447 14.47 -23.63 -2.98
N GLN A 448 14.30 -24.94 -2.95
CA GLN A 448 15.30 -25.93 -3.39
C GLN A 448 15.17 -26.30 -4.89
N GLY A 449 14.34 -25.56 -5.64
CA GLY A 449 14.18 -25.77 -7.08
C GLY A 449 12.74 -25.97 -7.55
N LYS A 450 11.73 -25.77 -6.67
CA LYS A 450 10.32 -25.79 -7.03
C LYS A 450 9.62 -24.62 -6.31
N ALA A 451 9.21 -23.59 -7.04
CA ALA A 451 8.57 -22.44 -6.42
C ALA A 451 7.04 -22.51 -6.51
N ALA A 452 6.43 -22.24 -7.65
CA ALA A 452 4.98 -22.23 -7.77
C ALA A 452 4.49 -23.29 -8.76
N LEU A 453 3.43 -24.01 -8.39
CA LEU A 453 2.68 -24.88 -9.29
C LEU A 453 1.25 -24.40 -9.44
N LEU A 454 0.89 -23.96 -10.64
CA LEU A 454 -0.47 -23.66 -11.02
C LEU A 454 -1.16 -24.97 -11.43
N TYR A 455 -2.08 -25.43 -10.60
CA TYR A 455 -2.84 -26.66 -10.80
C TYR A 455 -4.24 -26.48 -10.24
N CYS A 456 -5.23 -27.04 -10.90
CA CYS A 456 -6.60 -27.02 -10.41
C CYS A 456 -7.14 -28.44 -10.39
N GLU A 457 -7.62 -28.91 -9.25
CA GLU A 457 -8.15 -30.27 -9.14
C GLU A 457 -9.61 -30.39 -9.64
N SER A 458 -10.32 -29.29 -9.75
CA SER A 458 -11.69 -29.30 -10.30
C SER A 458 -11.67 -29.16 -11.82
N ALA A 459 -12.29 -30.10 -12.52
CA ALA A 459 -12.37 -30.07 -13.99
C ALA A 459 -13.16 -28.88 -14.58
N THR A 460 -13.98 -28.22 -13.76
CA THR A 460 -14.86 -27.11 -14.18
C THR A 460 -14.36 -25.74 -13.74
N LEU A 461 -13.38 -25.68 -12.85
CA LEU A 461 -12.88 -24.41 -12.34
C LEU A 461 -11.95 -23.74 -13.35
N ALA A 462 -12.24 -22.49 -13.71
CA ALA A 462 -11.31 -21.60 -14.41
C ALA A 462 -10.42 -20.91 -13.39
N GLN A 463 -9.12 -20.79 -13.69
CA GLN A 463 -8.15 -20.15 -12.81
C GLN A 463 -7.50 -18.95 -13.47
N THR A 464 -7.45 -17.83 -12.75
CA THR A 464 -6.64 -16.66 -13.11
C THR A 464 -5.49 -16.51 -12.11
N ALA A 465 -4.25 -16.50 -12.61
CA ALA A 465 -3.06 -16.32 -11.78
C ALA A 465 -2.25 -15.10 -12.25
N THR A 466 -1.87 -14.22 -11.32
CA THR A 466 -1.05 -13.04 -11.61
C THR A 466 0.18 -13.03 -10.71
N PHE A 467 1.35 -12.89 -11.33
CA PHE A 467 2.61 -12.62 -10.65
C PHE A 467 3.11 -11.24 -11.11
N ASP A 468 3.21 -10.30 -10.19
CA ASP A 468 3.65 -8.93 -10.47
C ASP A 468 4.84 -8.58 -9.59
N ASN A 469 5.97 -8.24 -10.22
CA ASN A 469 7.22 -7.87 -9.56
C ASN A 469 7.72 -8.92 -8.55
N CYS A 470 7.61 -10.21 -8.88
CA CYS A 470 8.02 -11.31 -8.00
C CYS A 470 9.45 -11.77 -8.30
N LYS A 471 10.14 -12.26 -7.25
CA LYS A 471 11.49 -12.83 -7.32
C LYS A 471 11.46 -14.31 -6.97
N PHE A 472 12.10 -15.15 -7.79
CA PHE A 472 12.19 -16.58 -7.57
C PHE A 472 13.65 -17.00 -7.46
N ASN A 473 14.04 -17.55 -6.31
CA ASN A 473 15.41 -17.94 -6.01
C ASN A 473 15.49 -19.43 -5.70
N ALA A 474 16.14 -20.20 -6.54
CA ALA A 474 16.44 -21.59 -6.25
C ALA A 474 17.85 -21.70 -5.62
N SER A 475 17.97 -22.33 -4.46
CA SER A 475 19.25 -22.53 -3.75
C SER A 475 20.12 -23.64 -4.35
N ALA A 476 19.50 -24.58 -5.08
CA ALA A 476 20.16 -25.60 -5.87
C ALA A 476 19.76 -25.47 -7.34
N LYS A 477 20.60 -25.96 -8.27
CA LYS A 477 20.25 -25.95 -9.68
C LYS A 477 18.99 -26.79 -9.91
N ALA A 478 17.93 -26.17 -10.37
CA ALA A 478 16.63 -26.79 -10.59
C ALA A 478 16.54 -27.37 -12.01
N GLU A 479 17.23 -28.47 -12.28
CA GLU A 479 17.22 -29.10 -13.62
C GLU A 479 15.82 -29.55 -14.03
N GLY A 480 15.41 -29.20 -15.25
CA GLY A 480 14.10 -29.50 -15.80
C GLY A 480 12.93 -28.79 -15.11
N LYS A 481 13.18 -27.68 -14.41
CA LYS A 481 12.19 -26.90 -13.68
C LYS A 481 12.20 -25.42 -14.06
N ALA A 482 11.01 -24.84 -14.14
CA ALA A 482 10.82 -23.40 -14.16
C ALA A 482 10.34 -22.92 -12.79
N ALA A 483 10.50 -21.61 -12.54
CA ALA A 483 10.01 -20.98 -11.32
C ALA A 483 8.48 -21.11 -11.20
N ILE A 484 7.76 -20.91 -12.28
CA ILE A 484 6.30 -21.05 -12.38
C ILE A 484 6.00 -22.23 -13.30
N GLU A 485 5.54 -23.34 -12.76
CA GLU A 485 5.09 -24.49 -13.53
C GLU A 485 3.56 -24.50 -13.66
N ILE A 486 3.06 -24.73 -14.87
CA ILE A 486 1.62 -24.73 -15.17
C ILE A 486 1.21 -26.15 -15.58
N ASP A 487 0.31 -26.74 -14.80
CA ASP A 487 -0.34 -28.01 -15.11
C ASP A 487 -1.83 -27.78 -15.37
N SER A 488 -2.19 -27.56 -16.63
CA SER A 488 -3.59 -27.37 -17.07
C SER A 488 -4.22 -28.66 -17.61
N SER A 489 -3.78 -29.82 -17.13
CA SER A 489 -4.36 -31.13 -17.48
C SER A 489 -5.78 -31.30 -16.95
N LEU A 490 -6.08 -30.72 -15.78
CA LEU A 490 -7.43 -30.54 -15.24
C LEU A 490 -7.81 -29.05 -15.25
N GLY A 491 -8.96 -28.71 -14.70
CA GLY A 491 -9.49 -27.36 -14.76
C GLY A 491 -10.16 -27.02 -16.11
N ALA A 492 -10.89 -25.93 -16.15
CA ALA A 492 -11.54 -25.45 -17.37
C ALA A 492 -10.55 -24.64 -18.23
N ASN A 493 -10.05 -23.55 -17.70
CA ASN A 493 -9.15 -22.61 -18.37
C ASN A 493 -8.18 -22.00 -17.38
N TYR A 494 -6.99 -21.64 -17.87
CA TYR A 494 -5.98 -20.93 -17.10
C TYR A 494 -5.61 -19.64 -17.83
N ASP A 495 -5.79 -18.49 -17.16
CA ASP A 495 -5.31 -17.20 -17.63
C ASP A 495 -4.17 -16.75 -16.71
N VAL A 496 -2.94 -16.70 -17.24
CA VAL A 496 -1.74 -16.46 -16.45
C VAL A 496 -1.04 -15.19 -16.90
N TYR A 497 -0.78 -14.30 -15.96
CA TYR A 497 -0.12 -13.02 -16.19
C TYR A 497 1.17 -12.95 -15.36
N ILE A 498 2.31 -12.78 -16.02
CA ILE A 498 3.63 -12.62 -15.40
C ILE A 498 4.16 -11.25 -15.80
N LYS A 499 4.43 -10.38 -14.83
CA LYS A 499 4.89 -9.01 -15.06
C LYS A 499 6.10 -8.71 -14.20
N LYS A 500 7.17 -8.17 -14.80
CA LYS A 500 8.39 -7.72 -14.10
C LYS A 500 8.98 -8.77 -13.15
N CYS A 501 8.76 -10.05 -13.41
CA CYS A 501 9.26 -11.13 -12.57
C CYS A 501 10.67 -11.55 -12.99
N VAL A 502 11.50 -11.91 -12.02
CA VAL A 502 12.86 -12.40 -12.24
C VAL A 502 13.07 -13.73 -11.52
N GLU A 503 13.95 -14.58 -12.08
CA GLU A 503 14.32 -15.85 -11.48
C GLU A 503 15.84 -16.03 -11.44
N THR A 504 16.29 -16.86 -10.51
CA THR A 504 17.70 -17.24 -10.36
C THR A 504 17.79 -18.70 -9.94
N GLY A 505 18.65 -19.47 -10.58
CA GLY A 505 18.93 -20.86 -10.23
C GLY A 505 18.01 -21.89 -10.89
N PHE A 506 17.02 -21.48 -11.67
CA PHE A 506 16.17 -22.39 -12.44
C PHE A 506 16.79 -22.74 -13.79
N ASP A 507 16.60 -23.96 -14.25
CA ASP A 507 17.10 -24.44 -15.53
C ASP A 507 16.09 -25.41 -16.16
N LEU A 508 15.25 -24.89 -17.03
CA LEU A 508 14.21 -25.68 -17.69
C LEU A 508 14.77 -26.68 -18.72
N GLY A 509 15.97 -26.45 -19.23
CA GLY A 509 16.53 -27.30 -20.25
C GLY A 509 15.83 -27.16 -21.61
N LYS A 510 15.29 -28.29 -22.16
CA LYS A 510 14.77 -28.35 -23.55
C LYS A 510 13.24 -28.37 -23.66
N VAL A 511 12.47 -27.90 -22.66
CA VAL A 511 10.99 -28.01 -22.64
C VAL A 511 10.32 -26.72 -23.13
N SER A 512 9.00 -26.74 -23.34
CA SER A 512 8.23 -25.56 -23.76
C SER A 512 8.18 -24.50 -22.66
N GLY A 513 8.83 -23.37 -22.87
CA GLY A 513 8.91 -22.29 -21.91
C GLY A 513 10.33 -21.78 -21.74
N ASN A 514 10.62 -21.28 -20.57
CA ASN A 514 11.95 -20.85 -20.14
C ASN A 514 12.10 -21.10 -18.62
N SER A 515 13.24 -20.70 -18.06
CA SER A 515 13.49 -20.87 -16.62
C SER A 515 12.50 -20.12 -15.71
N LEU A 516 11.84 -19.08 -16.20
CA LEU A 516 10.80 -18.36 -15.45
C LEU A 516 9.46 -19.09 -15.46
N TRP A 517 9.03 -19.67 -16.59
CA TRP A 517 7.74 -20.35 -16.70
C TRP A 517 7.79 -21.57 -17.63
N ASN A 518 6.92 -22.54 -17.36
CA ASN A 518 6.80 -23.77 -18.15
C ASN A 518 5.35 -24.28 -18.19
N GLN A 519 4.85 -24.61 -19.39
CA GLN A 519 3.65 -25.43 -19.56
C GLN A 519 4.01 -26.89 -19.32
N LYS A 520 3.91 -27.34 -18.07
CA LYS A 520 4.31 -28.67 -17.63
C LYS A 520 3.41 -29.77 -18.18
N LYS A 521 2.09 -29.53 -18.16
CA LYS A 521 1.07 -30.44 -18.70
C LYS A 521 -0.17 -29.67 -19.18
N GLY A 522 -0.93 -30.33 -20.06
CA GLY A 522 -2.17 -29.77 -20.59
C GLY A 522 -1.95 -28.68 -21.63
N ASN A 523 -3.02 -28.12 -22.16
CA ASN A 523 -3.02 -27.08 -23.21
C ASN A 523 -4.13 -26.03 -23.03
N LYS A 524 -4.63 -25.84 -21.80
CA LYS A 524 -5.76 -24.96 -21.51
C LYS A 524 -5.34 -23.60 -20.96
N THR A 525 -4.13 -23.15 -21.33
CA THR A 525 -3.50 -21.94 -20.78
C THR A 525 -3.42 -20.83 -21.81
N ASN A 526 -3.89 -19.65 -21.45
CA ASN A 526 -3.41 -18.39 -22.04
C ASN A 526 -2.34 -17.82 -21.11
N LEU A 527 -1.21 -17.41 -21.64
CA LEU A 527 -0.12 -16.85 -20.87
C LEU A 527 0.36 -15.54 -21.49
N TRP A 528 0.45 -14.51 -20.65
CA TRP A 528 1.07 -13.23 -20.99
C TRP A 528 2.29 -13.00 -20.10
N VAL A 529 3.40 -12.61 -20.71
CA VAL A 529 4.64 -12.20 -20.03
C VAL A 529 4.97 -10.78 -20.47
N ASP A 530 5.00 -9.86 -19.53
CA ASP A 530 5.23 -8.42 -19.77
C ASP A 530 4.36 -7.86 -20.91
N GLY A 531 3.09 -8.23 -20.89
CA GLY A 531 2.08 -7.82 -21.87
C GLY A 531 2.12 -8.58 -23.21
N VAL A 532 3.11 -9.45 -23.42
CA VAL A 532 3.24 -10.24 -24.66
C VAL A 532 2.64 -11.63 -24.45
N GLN A 533 1.65 -11.99 -25.26
CA GLN A 533 1.07 -13.33 -25.22
C GLN A 533 2.08 -14.40 -25.69
N LYS A 534 2.32 -15.40 -24.85
CA LYS A 534 3.27 -16.49 -25.08
C LYS A 534 2.57 -17.82 -25.36
N LEU A 535 1.41 -18.05 -24.78
CA LEU A 535 0.58 -19.21 -25.04
C LEU A 535 -0.86 -18.76 -25.31
N THR A 536 -1.51 -19.48 -26.23
CA THR A 536 -2.95 -19.38 -26.52
C THR A 536 -3.53 -20.78 -26.43
N ARG A 537 -4.61 -20.94 -25.68
CA ARG A 537 -5.39 -22.20 -25.57
C ARG A 537 -6.22 -22.46 -26.80
#